data_f23365425ce5fd9bbcabd536da73b222
#
_entry.id   f23365425ce5fd9bbcabd536da73b222
#
_cell.length_a   1.000
_cell.length_b   1.000
_cell.length_c   1.000
_cell.angle_alpha   90.00
_cell.angle_beta   90.00
_cell.angle_gamma   90.00
#
_symmetry.space_group_name_H-M   'P 1'
#
loop_
_entity.id
_entity.type
_entity.pdbx_description
1 polymer ?
#
loop_
_entity_poly.entity_id
_entity_poly.type
_entity_poly.pdbx_seq_one_letter_code
_entity_poly.pdbx_strand_id
1 'polypeptide(L)'
;SAASDVYKRQVYYYKKTPNATAKGSLIALLGSMVLVAAVLYGIVPGIVKVGGWFELLFVNGLGMSFNSGVVVYIILLAAALIWGVYESYTEKNKARMAISFILTIALLGIPFYGHGASSIIIGILVIAALGLYLAPSVQAKIKERWRITARTMNTALLCTMMIVIGYSSYALIVIRSTANTPMDQNSPEDIFTLGEYLGREQYGTRPLFY
;
A
#
# COMPACT_ATOMS: atom_id res chain seq x y z
N SER A 1 -0.56 -17.69 -3.87
CA SER A 1 0.82 -17.64 -3.40
C SER A 1 1.69 -16.84 -4.37
N ALA A 2 2.78 -16.22 -3.90
CA ALA A 2 3.71 -15.42 -4.72
C ALA A 2 4.20 -16.16 -5.97
N ALA A 3 4.48 -17.46 -5.87
CA ALA A 3 4.87 -18.30 -7.00
C ALA A 3 3.79 -18.38 -8.10
N SER A 4 2.51 -18.43 -7.72
CA SER A 4 1.40 -18.42 -8.68
C SER A 4 1.31 -17.12 -9.45
N ASP A 5 1.59 -16.00 -8.81
CA ASP A 5 1.51 -14.67 -9.45
C ASP A 5 2.70 -14.42 -10.39
N VAL A 6 3.88 -14.91 -10.02
CA VAL A 6 5.06 -14.91 -10.90
C VAL A 6 4.79 -15.74 -12.16
N TYR A 7 4.23 -16.93 -12.01
CA TYR A 7 3.87 -17.79 -13.13
C TYR A 7 2.83 -17.14 -14.06
N LYS A 8 1.77 -16.56 -13.50
CA LYS A 8 0.74 -15.87 -14.30
C LYS A 8 1.31 -14.71 -15.09
N ARG A 9 2.24 -13.94 -14.51
CA ARG A 9 2.95 -12.87 -15.22
C ARG A 9 3.81 -13.36 -16.37
N GLN A 10 4.51 -14.47 -16.20
CA GLN A 10 5.27 -15.10 -17.28
C GLN A 10 4.34 -15.54 -18.40
N VAL A 11 3.25 -16.23 -18.10
CA VAL A 11 2.26 -16.67 -19.11
C VAL A 11 1.67 -15.48 -19.85
N TYR A 12 1.35 -14.39 -19.15
CA TYR A 12 0.85 -13.16 -19.76
C TYR A 12 1.88 -12.51 -20.69
N TYR A 13 3.14 -12.45 -20.28
CA TYR A 13 4.23 -11.94 -21.11
C TYR A 13 4.38 -12.73 -22.39
N TYR A 14 4.44 -14.06 -22.32
CA TYR A 14 4.58 -14.91 -23.50
C TYR A 14 3.37 -14.84 -24.44
N LYS A 15 2.15 -14.72 -23.93
CA LYS A 15 0.96 -14.56 -24.76
C LYS A 15 0.90 -13.23 -25.49
N LYS A 16 1.40 -12.16 -24.89
CA LYS A 16 1.27 -10.79 -25.43
C LYS A 16 2.47 -10.36 -26.28
N THR A 17 3.60 -11.05 -26.17
CA THR A 17 4.84 -10.70 -26.87
C THR A 17 5.21 -11.82 -27.83
N PRO A 18 4.91 -11.68 -29.15
CA PRO A 18 5.15 -12.74 -30.15
C PRO A 18 6.61 -13.20 -30.21
N ASN A 19 7.55 -12.30 -29.92
CA ASN A 19 8.99 -12.56 -29.90
C ASN A 19 9.52 -12.45 -28.46
N ALA A 20 9.03 -13.31 -27.55
CA ALA A 20 9.49 -13.32 -26.17
C ALA A 20 10.98 -13.69 -26.09
N THR A 21 11.76 -12.83 -25.44
CA THR A 21 13.20 -13.04 -25.24
C THR A 21 13.48 -13.51 -23.83
N ALA A 22 14.55 -14.29 -23.64
CA ALA A 22 14.98 -14.72 -22.30
C ALA A 22 15.25 -13.54 -21.36
N LYS A 23 15.81 -12.44 -21.86
CA LYS A 23 15.99 -11.19 -21.09
C LYS A 23 14.66 -10.58 -20.64
N GLY A 24 13.66 -10.52 -21.51
CA GLY A 24 12.34 -10.00 -21.17
C GLY A 24 11.62 -10.87 -20.14
N SER A 25 11.75 -12.18 -20.24
CA SER A 25 11.22 -13.13 -19.26
C SER A 25 11.86 -12.95 -17.86
N LEU A 26 13.18 -12.78 -17.82
CA LEU A 26 13.91 -12.51 -16.58
C LEU A 26 13.50 -11.18 -15.93
N ILE A 27 13.36 -10.12 -16.73
CA ILE A 27 12.89 -8.80 -16.26
C ILE A 27 11.45 -8.91 -15.71
N ALA A 28 10.59 -9.66 -16.37
CA ALA A 28 9.22 -9.88 -15.91
C ALA A 28 9.18 -10.65 -14.58
N LEU A 29 10.05 -11.65 -14.42
CA LEU A 29 10.22 -12.40 -13.18
C LEU A 29 10.69 -11.49 -12.03
N LEU A 30 11.80 -10.78 -12.25
CA LEU A 30 12.34 -9.85 -11.24
C LEU A 30 11.35 -8.74 -10.88
N GLY A 31 10.67 -8.16 -11.89
CA GLY A 31 9.63 -7.17 -11.66
C GLY A 31 8.46 -7.70 -10.84
N SER A 32 8.09 -8.97 -11.01
CA SER A 32 7.04 -9.61 -10.20
C SER A 32 7.49 -9.79 -8.75
N MET A 33 8.75 -10.19 -8.52
CA MET A 33 9.30 -10.31 -7.16
C MET A 33 9.35 -8.95 -6.44
N VAL A 34 9.78 -7.91 -7.14
CA VAL A 34 9.80 -6.53 -6.60
C VAL A 34 8.39 -6.06 -6.24
N LEU A 35 7.39 -6.35 -7.09
CA LEU A 35 5.99 -6.02 -6.79
C LEU A 35 5.47 -6.73 -5.54
N VAL A 36 5.76 -8.02 -5.39
CA VAL A 36 5.36 -8.77 -4.19
C VAL A 36 6.05 -8.20 -2.95
N ALA A 37 7.35 -7.92 -3.04
CA ALA A 37 8.10 -7.29 -1.95
C ALA A 37 7.53 -5.91 -1.58
N ALA A 38 7.16 -5.09 -2.57
CA ALA A 38 6.55 -3.77 -2.33
C ALA A 38 5.20 -3.88 -1.60
N VAL A 39 4.40 -4.91 -1.88
CA VAL A 39 3.14 -5.16 -1.16
C VAL A 39 3.43 -5.59 0.28
N LEU A 40 4.28 -6.60 0.47
CA LEU A 40 4.53 -7.19 1.79
C LEU A 40 5.31 -6.26 2.73
N TYR A 41 6.26 -5.51 2.21
CA TYR A 41 7.14 -4.64 3.02
C TYR A 41 6.77 -3.16 2.94
N GLY A 42 5.94 -2.75 1.97
CA GLY A 42 5.50 -1.37 1.81
C GLY A 42 4.05 -1.16 2.21
N ILE A 43 3.11 -1.77 1.48
CA ILE A 43 1.67 -1.50 1.65
C ILE A 43 1.17 -2.02 3.00
N VAL A 44 1.45 -3.27 3.34
CA VAL A 44 0.92 -3.90 4.56
C VAL A 44 1.43 -3.22 5.83
N PRO A 45 2.76 -3.06 6.05
CA PRO A 45 3.25 -2.35 7.22
C PRO A 45 2.88 -0.86 7.22
N GLY A 46 2.78 -0.25 6.03
CA GLY A 46 2.36 1.14 5.88
C GLY A 46 0.94 1.38 6.38
N ILE A 47 0.00 0.53 6.02
CA ILE A 47 -1.40 0.60 6.50
C ILE A 47 -1.46 0.46 8.02
N VAL A 48 -0.75 -0.51 8.60
CA VAL A 48 -0.69 -0.70 10.05
C VAL A 48 -0.11 0.54 10.73
N LYS A 49 0.97 1.10 10.21
CA LYS A 49 1.64 2.26 10.77
C LYS A 49 0.77 3.52 10.76
N VAL A 50 0.20 3.86 9.61
CA VAL A 50 -0.66 5.04 9.49
C VAL A 50 -1.94 4.85 10.29
N GLY A 51 -2.54 3.65 10.25
CA GLY A 51 -3.68 3.31 11.09
C GLY A 51 -3.37 3.46 12.58
N GLY A 52 -2.19 3.03 13.03
CA GLY A 52 -1.72 3.23 14.39
C GLY A 52 -1.57 4.72 14.76
N TRP A 53 -1.10 5.58 13.85
CA TRP A 53 -1.06 7.03 14.10
C TRP A 53 -2.45 7.65 14.26
N PHE A 54 -3.41 7.21 13.43
CA PHE A 54 -4.80 7.63 13.59
C PHE A 54 -5.37 7.17 14.92
N GLU A 55 -5.09 5.93 15.32
CA GLU A 55 -5.53 5.41 16.64
C GLU A 55 -4.97 6.23 17.79
N LEU A 56 -3.66 6.50 17.78
CA LEU A 56 -3.04 7.33 18.82
C LEU A 56 -3.62 8.75 18.86
N LEU A 57 -3.90 9.34 17.70
CA LEU A 57 -4.51 10.67 17.63
C LEU A 57 -5.92 10.69 18.21
N PHE A 58 -6.76 9.70 17.86
CA PHE A 58 -8.15 9.65 18.29
C PHE A 58 -8.30 9.24 19.76
N VAL A 59 -7.55 8.23 20.22
CA VAL A 59 -7.63 7.76 21.59
C VAL A 59 -6.91 8.71 22.55
N ASN A 60 -5.63 9.03 22.26
CA ASN A 60 -4.83 9.85 23.17
C ASN A 60 -5.06 11.36 23.00
N GLY A 61 -5.35 11.81 21.78
CA GLY A 61 -5.57 13.24 21.49
C GLY A 61 -7.00 13.69 21.75
N LEU A 62 -7.99 12.90 21.35
CA LEU A 62 -9.41 13.24 21.42
C LEU A 62 -10.16 12.50 22.54
N GLY A 63 -9.54 11.53 23.24
CA GLY A 63 -10.16 10.75 24.32
C GLY A 63 -11.30 9.84 23.83
N MET A 64 -11.26 9.40 22.56
CA MET A 64 -12.27 8.51 22.00
C MET A 64 -12.03 7.05 22.41
N SER A 65 -13.01 6.19 22.16
CA SER A 65 -12.92 4.76 22.45
C SER A 65 -11.86 4.06 21.59
N PHE A 66 -11.31 2.96 22.08
CA PHE A 66 -10.36 2.10 21.36
C PHE A 66 -10.91 1.69 19.99
N ASN A 67 -10.03 1.58 19.01
CA ASN A 67 -10.29 1.25 17.60
C ASN A 67 -11.09 2.33 16.81
N SER A 68 -11.45 3.47 17.42
CA SER A 68 -12.16 4.54 16.71
C SER A 68 -11.31 5.19 15.63
N GLY A 69 -10.01 5.41 15.90
CA GLY A 69 -9.07 5.99 14.95
C GLY A 69 -8.85 5.10 13.73
N VAL A 70 -8.76 3.80 13.95
CA VAL A 70 -8.61 2.80 12.86
C VAL A 70 -9.83 2.78 11.95
N VAL A 71 -11.04 2.83 12.52
CA VAL A 71 -12.28 2.87 11.73
C VAL A 71 -12.32 4.12 10.85
N VAL A 72 -12.02 5.29 11.41
CA VAL A 72 -11.95 6.55 10.63
C VAL A 72 -10.89 6.46 9.54
N TYR A 73 -9.72 5.92 9.85
CA TYR A 73 -8.65 5.72 8.88
C TYR A 73 -9.08 4.82 7.70
N ILE A 74 -9.74 3.70 7.99
CA ILE A 74 -10.22 2.77 6.93
C ILE A 74 -11.23 3.46 6.03
N ILE A 75 -12.16 4.25 6.60
CA ILE A 75 -13.12 5.03 5.83
C ILE A 75 -12.43 6.06 4.94
N LEU A 76 -11.44 6.78 5.47
CA LEU A 76 -10.66 7.75 4.70
C LEU A 76 -9.85 7.10 3.58
N LEU A 77 -9.22 5.97 3.85
CA LEU A 77 -8.47 5.21 2.84
C LEU A 77 -9.39 4.72 1.72
N ALA A 78 -10.55 4.16 2.08
CA ALA A 78 -11.54 3.71 1.09
C ALA A 78 -12.06 4.90 0.25
N ALA A 79 -12.39 6.02 0.88
CA ALA A 79 -12.83 7.23 0.19
C ALA A 79 -11.75 7.78 -0.76
N ALA A 80 -10.48 7.81 -0.33
CA ALA A 80 -9.36 8.25 -1.15
C ALA A 80 -9.13 7.33 -2.36
N LEU A 81 -9.23 6.01 -2.18
CA LEU A 81 -9.12 5.03 -3.26
C LEU A 81 -10.26 5.19 -4.28
N ILE A 82 -11.50 5.30 -3.82
CA ILE A 82 -12.67 5.49 -4.69
C ILE A 82 -12.54 6.82 -5.46
N TRP A 83 -12.17 7.89 -4.77
CA TRP A 83 -11.96 9.19 -5.40
C TRP A 83 -10.83 9.14 -6.43
N GLY A 84 -9.70 8.51 -6.10
CA GLY A 84 -8.57 8.35 -7.01
C GLY A 84 -8.92 7.56 -8.26
N VAL A 85 -9.65 6.45 -8.13
CA VAL A 85 -10.16 5.66 -9.26
C VAL A 85 -11.11 6.49 -10.11
N TYR A 86 -12.04 7.23 -9.50
CA TYR A 86 -12.97 8.09 -10.22
C TYR A 86 -12.27 9.19 -11.02
N GLU A 87 -11.35 9.94 -10.40
CA GLU A 87 -10.63 11.03 -11.08
C GLU A 87 -9.71 10.51 -12.19
N SER A 88 -9.05 9.37 -11.98
CA SER A 88 -8.18 8.76 -12.99
C SER A 88 -8.96 8.14 -14.16
N TYR A 89 -10.21 7.74 -13.93
CA TYR A 89 -11.11 7.23 -14.97
C TYR A 89 -11.72 8.36 -15.80
N THR A 90 -12.16 9.44 -15.13
CA THR A 90 -12.85 10.55 -15.80
C THR A 90 -11.90 11.52 -16.51
N GLU A 91 -10.65 11.60 -16.10
CA GLU A 91 -9.58 12.45 -16.66
C GLU A 91 -9.94 13.94 -16.80
N LYS A 92 -10.98 14.42 -16.10
CA LYS A 92 -11.48 15.80 -16.23
C LYS A 92 -10.50 16.85 -15.73
N ASN A 93 -9.78 16.54 -14.66
CA ASN A 93 -8.87 17.50 -14.03
C ASN A 93 -7.57 16.82 -13.57
N LYS A 94 -6.47 17.13 -14.27
CA LYS A 94 -5.15 16.55 -13.98
C LYS A 94 -4.63 16.86 -12.58
N ALA A 95 -4.95 18.03 -12.04
CA ALA A 95 -4.53 18.40 -10.68
C ALA A 95 -5.26 17.58 -9.63
N ARG A 96 -6.59 17.43 -9.75
CA ARG A 96 -7.39 16.60 -8.83
C ARG A 96 -6.97 15.13 -8.88
N MET A 97 -6.69 14.61 -10.07
CA MET A 97 -6.17 13.27 -10.27
C MET A 97 -4.81 13.07 -9.57
N ALA A 98 -3.89 14.04 -9.69
CA ALA A 98 -2.62 13.99 -8.99
C ALA A 98 -2.79 14.05 -7.47
N ILE A 99 -3.63 14.95 -6.97
CA ILE A 99 -3.90 15.10 -5.53
C ILE A 99 -4.51 13.82 -4.94
N SER A 100 -5.52 13.26 -5.59
CA SER A 100 -6.17 12.03 -5.12
C SER A 100 -5.19 10.84 -5.09
N PHE A 101 -4.32 10.74 -6.09
CA PHE A 101 -3.28 9.71 -6.14
C PHE A 101 -2.25 9.87 -5.03
N ILE A 102 -1.76 11.09 -4.80
CA ILE A 102 -0.80 11.40 -3.73
C ILE A 102 -1.41 11.14 -2.36
N LEU A 103 -2.66 11.57 -2.15
CA LEU A 103 -3.38 11.31 -0.91
C LEU A 103 -3.51 9.81 -0.62
N THR A 104 -3.85 9.03 -1.64
CA THR A 104 -3.93 7.57 -1.51
C THR A 104 -2.58 6.97 -1.13
N ILE A 105 -1.48 7.37 -1.77
CA ILE A 105 -0.13 6.89 -1.44
C ILE A 105 0.27 7.29 -0.02
N ALA A 106 -0.06 8.50 0.41
CA ALA A 106 0.19 8.96 1.76
C ALA A 106 -0.57 8.14 2.80
N LEU A 107 -1.86 7.89 2.58
CA LEU A 107 -2.69 7.06 3.46
C LEU A 107 -2.27 5.59 3.48
N LEU A 108 -1.75 5.06 2.38
CA LEU A 108 -1.16 3.71 2.35
C LEU A 108 0.12 3.58 3.18
N GLY A 109 0.71 4.70 3.61
CA GLY A 109 1.91 4.70 4.44
C GLY A 109 3.21 4.33 3.72
N ILE A 110 3.17 4.06 2.42
CA ILE A 110 4.34 3.67 1.62
C ILE A 110 5.53 4.64 1.79
N PRO A 111 5.34 5.99 1.79
CA PRO A 111 6.44 6.94 1.94
C PRO A 111 7.06 6.94 3.34
N PHE A 112 6.36 6.45 4.35
CA PHE A 112 6.77 6.51 5.76
C PHE A 112 7.52 5.26 6.21
N TYR A 113 8.50 4.84 5.43
CA TYR A 113 9.32 3.67 5.74
C TYR A 113 10.30 3.95 6.89
N GLY A 114 10.55 2.95 7.74
CA GLY A 114 11.48 3.06 8.87
C GLY A 114 10.78 3.40 10.20
N HIS A 115 11.55 3.77 11.22
CA HIS A 115 11.08 4.03 12.58
C HIS A 115 11.42 5.46 13.03
N GLY A 116 10.64 6.00 13.97
CA GLY A 116 10.90 7.30 14.60
C GLY A 116 10.57 8.51 13.72
N ALA A 117 10.99 9.69 14.19
CA ALA A 117 10.72 10.98 13.55
C ALA A 117 11.34 11.11 12.15
N SER A 118 12.48 10.48 11.90
CA SER A 118 13.13 10.47 10.59
C SER A 118 12.24 9.87 9.50
N SER A 119 11.45 8.86 9.82
CA SER A 119 10.49 8.24 8.89
C SER A 119 9.41 9.25 8.43
N ILE A 120 8.95 10.11 9.33
CA ILE A 120 7.94 11.13 9.01
C ILE A 120 8.55 12.20 8.07
N ILE A 121 9.75 12.66 8.37
CA ILE A 121 10.45 13.66 7.55
C ILE A 121 10.71 13.12 6.15
N ILE A 122 11.25 11.90 6.05
CA ILE A 122 11.48 11.23 4.76
C ILE A 122 10.16 11.06 4.01
N GLY A 123 9.10 10.63 4.69
CA GLY A 123 7.78 10.45 4.08
C GLY A 123 7.23 11.76 3.50
N ILE A 124 7.32 12.86 4.23
CA ILE A 124 6.90 14.19 3.77
C ILE A 124 7.71 14.62 2.55
N LEU A 125 9.05 14.42 2.56
CA LEU A 125 9.91 14.75 1.43
C LEU A 125 9.55 13.91 0.19
N VAL A 126 9.29 12.61 0.35
CA VAL A 126 8.87 11.73 -0.75
C VAL A 126 7.51 12.16 -1.31
N ILE A 127 6.54 12.51 -0.45
CA ILE A 127 5.23 13.02 -0.87
C ILE A 127 5.39 14.34 -1.63
N ALA A 128 6.21 15.26 -1.13
CA ALA A 128 6.48 16.53 -1.80
C ALA A 128 7.16 16.34 -3.17
N ALA A 129 8.16 15.46 -3.24
CA ALA A 129 8.83 15.12 -4.49
C ALA A 129 7.87 14.47 -5.51
N LEU A 130 7.03 13.56 -5.05
CA LEU A 130 5.99 12.94 -5.88
C LEU A 130 4.96 13.98 -6.34
N GLY A 131 4.56 14.90 -5.47
CA GLY A 131 3.66 16.00 -5.81
C GLY A 131 4.24 16.94 -6.86
N LEU A 132 5.51 17.30 -6.73
CA LEU A 132 6.22 18.09 -7.76
C LEU A 132 6.32 17.32 -9.07
N TYR A 133 6.64 16.03 -9.03
CA TYR A 133 6.74 15.20 -10.22
C TYR A 133 5.39 15.06 -10.94
N LEU A 134 4.29 14.88 -10.20
CA LEU A 134 2.95 14.73 -10.75
C LEU A 134 2.27 16.06 -11.09
N ALA A 135 2.87 17.20 -10.75
CA ALA A 135 2.32 18.51 -11.08
C ALA A 135 2.09 18.62 -12.60
N PRO A 136 0.92 19.09 -13.05
CA PRO A 136 0.58 19.17 -14.48
C PRO A 136 1.59 19.96 -15.30
N SER A 137 2.18 21.00 -14.70
CA SER A 137 3.23 21.84 -15.32
C SER A 137 4.53 21.06 -15.56
N VAL A 138 4.90 20.17 -14.66
CA VAL A 138 6.09 19.32 -14.77
C VAL A 138 5.84 18.18 -15.73
N GLN A 139 4.69 17.51 -15.63
CA GLN A 139 4.30 16.42 -16.51
C GLN A 139 4.21 16.87 -17.99
N ALA A 140 3.86 18.13 -18.26
CA ALA A 140 3.84 18.66 -19.60
C ALA A 140 5.25 18.78 -20.25
N LYS A 141 6.30 18.96 -19.41
CA LYS A 141 7.70 19.12 -19.86
C LYS A 141 8.46 17.79 -19.92
N ILE A 142 7.97 16.74 -19.31
CA ILE A 142 8.63 15.42 -19.27
C ILE A 142 8.43 14.69 -20.61
N LYS A 143 9.47 13.97 -21.04
CA LYS A 143 9.41 13.10 -22.25
C LYS A 143 8.31 12.06 -22.07
N GLU A 144 7.59 11.74 -23.16
CA GLU A 144 6.47 10.80 -23.15
C GLU A 144 6.77 9.46 -22.45
N ARG A 145 7.98 8.95 -22.62
CA ARG A 145 8.43 7.68 -22.02
C ARG A 145 8.36 7.68 -20.46
N TRP A 146 8.52 8.85 -19.85
CA TRP A 146 8.56 9.01 -18.38
C TRP A 146 7.30 9.66 -17.83
N ARG A 147 6.35 9.97 -18.69
CA ARG A 147 5.08 10.57 -18.30
C ARG A 147 4.17 9.51 -17.66
N ILE A 148 3.64 9.80 -16.48
CA ILE A 148 2.63 8.96 -15.85
C ILE A 148 1.28 9.30 -16.48
N THR A 149 0.69 8.34 -17.16
CA THR A 149 -0.63 8.51 -17.81
C THR A 149 -1.74 8.25 -16.81
N ALA A 150 -2.93 8.82 -17.04
CA ALA A 150 -4.13 8.55 -16.25
C ALA A 150 -4.45 7.04 -16.22
N ARG A 151 -4.25 6.35 -17.33
CA ARG A 151 -4.43 4.89 -17.41
C ARG A 151 -3.51 4.14 -16.46
N THR A 152 -2.24 4.55 -16.36
CA THR A 152 -1.28 3.93 -15.43
C THR A 152 -1.69 4.17 -13.98
N MET A 153 -2.11 5.40 -13.63
CA MET A 153 -2.62 5.73 -12.30
C MET A 153 -3.87 4.93 -11.96
N ASN A 154 -4.83 4.87 -12.89
CA ASN A 154 -6.07 4.09 -12.70
C ASN A 154 -5.77 2.61 -12.46
N THR A 155 -4.89 2.01 -13.28
CA THR A 155 -4.50 0.60 -13.11
C THR A 155 -3.82 0.38 -11.77
N ALA A 156 -2.92 1.27 -11.35
CA ALA A 156 -2.24 1.17 -10.06
C ALA A 156 -3.22 1.26 -8.89
N LEU A 157 -4.16 2.21 -8.94
CA LEU A 157 -5.20 2.39 -7.91
C LEU A 157 -6.16 1.20 -7.83
N LEU A 158 -6.60 0.67 -8.98
CA LEU A 158 -7.45 -0.54 -9.02
C LEU A 158 -6.72 -1.75 -8.45
N CYS A 159 -5.45 -1.97 -8.83
CA CYS A 159 -4.65 -3.06 -8.26
C CYS A 159 -4.49 -2.89 -6.74
N THR A 160 -4.20 -1.68 -6.28
CA THR A 160 -4.09 -1.38 -4.85
C THR A 160 -5.41 -1.61 -4.12
N MET A 161 -6.52 -1.17 -4.68
CA MET A 161 -7.85 -1.38 -4.11
C MET A 161 -8.15 -2.88 -3.96
N MET A 162 -7.83 -3.69 -4.97
CA MET A 162 -8.01 -5.15 -4.89
C MET A 162 -7.11 -5.79 -3.83
N ILE A 163 -5.88 -5.30 -3.66
CA ILE A 163 -4.97 -5.74 -2.61
C ILE A 163 -5.55 -5.40 -1.24
N VAL A 164 -6.00 -4.16 -1.04
CA VAL A 164 -6.61 -3.71 0.24
C VAL A 164 -7.86 -4.51 0.57
N ILE A 165 -8.74 -4.78 -0.41
CA ILE A 165 -9.91 -5.65 -0.23
C ILE A 165 -9.48 -7.06 0.19
N GLY A 166 -8.46 -7.64 -0.46
CA GLY A 166 -7.94 -8.95 -0.08
C GLY A 166 -7.41 -8.98 1.36
N TYR A 167 -6.66 -7.95 1.75
CA TYR A 167 -6.12 -7.81 3.11
C TYR A 167 -7.18 -7.43 4.15
N SER A 168 -8.36 -6.91 3.76
CA SER A 168 -9.45 -6.63 4.70
C SER A 168 -9.94 -7.87 5.44
N SER A 169 -9.67 -9.07 4.91
CA SER A 169 -9.93 -10.33 5.61
C SER A 169 -9.17 -10.46 6.95
N TYR A 170 -8.05 -9.75 7.13
CA TYR A 170 -7.36 -9.69 8.42
C TYR A 170 -8.16 -8.96 9.50
N ALA A 171 -9.11 -8.08 9.14
CA ALA A 171 -10.05 -7.50 10.09
C ALA A 171 -10.89 -8.57 10.82
N LEU A 172 -11.17 -9.70 10.17
CA LEU A 172 -11.86 -10.83 10.79
C LEU A 172 -11.02 -11.47 11.90
N ILE A 173 -9.69 -11.42 11.80
CA ILE A 173 -8.77 -11.92 12.84
C ILE A 173 -8.93 -11.05 14.09
N VAL A 174 -8.90 -9.74 13.93
CA VAL A 174 -9.08 -8.77 15.04
C VAL A 174 -10.45 -8.97 15.68
N ILE A 175 -11.53 -9.03 14.90
CA ILE A 175 -12.89 -9.24 15.39
C ILE A 175 -13.01 -10.56 16.15
N ARG A 176 -12.35 -11.61 15.67
CA ARG A 176 -12.37 -12.92 16.32
C ARG A 176 -11.54 -12.93 17.62
N SER A 177 -10.41 -12.23 17.64
CA SER A 177 -9.56 -12.11 18.83
C SER A 177 -10.28 -11.38 19.96
N THR A 178 -10.99 -10.29 19.67
CA THR A 178 -11.79 -9.57 20.69
C THR A 178 -12.90 -10.43 21.33
N ALA A 179 -13.28 -11.56 20.72
CA ALA A 179 -14.23 -12.52 21.26
C ALA A 179 -13.62 -13.52 22.27
N ASN A 180 -12.32 -13.38 22.61
CA ASN A 180 -11.58 -14.23 23.57
C ASN A 180 -11.77 -15.73 23.31
N THR A 181 -11.47 -16.17 22.10
CA THR A 181 -11.58 -17.58 21.70
C THR A 181 -10.50 -18.43 22.38
N PRO A 182 -10.74 -19.75 22.66
CA PRO A 182 -9.80 -20.61 23.38
C PRO A 182 -8.41 -20.75 22.71
N MET A 183 -8.32 -20.50 21.41
CA MET A 183 -7.07 -20.47 20.64
C MET A 183 -6.91 -19.09 20.02
N ASP A 184 -6.39 -18.15 20.79
CA ASP A 184 -6.10 -16.79 20.34
C ASP A 184 -4.60 -16.54 20.37
N GLN A 185 -3.93 -16.87 19.27
CA GLN A 185 -2.48 -16.74 19.16
C GLN A 185 -2.09 -15.27 19.02
N ASN A 186 -1.34 -14.74 20.00
CA ASN A 186 -0.88 -13.35 20.12
C ASN A 186 -1.97 -12.31 20.36
N SER A 187 -3.21 -12.70 20.61
CA SER A 187 -4.34 -11.79 20.92
C SER A 187 -4.31 -10.50 20.06
N PRO A 188 -4.41 -10.57 18.71
CA PRO A 188 -4.38 -9.41 17.84
C PRO A 188 -5.70 -8.61 17.91
N GLU A 189 -5.95 -7.96 19.06
CA GLU A 189 -7.19 -7.23 19.35
C GLU A 189 -7.18 -5.79 18.81
N ASP A 190 -6.01 -5.26 18.53
CA ASP A 190 -5.83 -3.91 18.01
C ASP A 190 -4.87 -3.87 16.79
N ILE A 191 -4.71 -2.68 16.20
CA ILE A 191 -3.86 -2.51 15.01
C ILE A 191 -2.37 -2.74 15.30
N PHE A 192 -1.92 -2.52 16.54
CA PHE A 192 -0.52 -2.68 16.91
C PHE A 192 -0.18 -4.16 17.04
N THR A 193 -0.98 -4.89 17.82
CA THR A 193 -0.85 -6.35 17.99
C THR A 193 -1.10 -7.10 16.70
N LEU A 194 -1.98 -6.61 15.83
CA LEU A 194 -2.13 -7.11 14.46
C LEU A 194 -0.83 -6.89 13.65
N GLY A 195 -0.16 -5.75 13.82
CA GLY A 195 1.13 -5.48 13.17
C GLY A 195 2.20 -6.48 13.57
N GLU A 196 2.36 -6.76 14.87
CA GLU A 196 3.28 -7.76 15.41
C GLU A 196 2.95 -9.19 14.92
N TYR A 197 1.65 -9.52 14.87
CA TYR A 197 1.17 -10.79 14.32
C TYR A 197 1.53 -10.95 12.84
N LEU A 198 1.32 -9.92 12.02
CA LEU A 198 1.67 -9.95 10.60
C LEU A 198 3.18 -9.92 10.37
N GLY A 199 3.94 -9.20 11.21
CA GLY A 199 5.39 -9.14 11.20
C GLY A 199 6.05 -10.43 11.69
N ARG A 200 5.28 -11.34 12.33
CA ARG A 200 5.79 -12.57 12.95
C ARG A 200 6.90 -12.32 13.98
N GLU A 201 6.84 -11.20 14.69
CA GLU A 201 7.87 -10.77 15.63
C GLU A 201 8.10 -11.77 16.76
N GLN A 202 7.08 -12.55 17.13
CA GLN A 202 7.15 -13.64 18.11
C GLN A 202 8.18 -14.73 17.77
N TYR A 203 8.52 -14.91 16.48
CA TYR A 203 9.48 -15.95 16.08
C TYR A 203 10.93 -15.46 16.06
N GLY A 204 11.15 -14.17 16.37
CA GLY A 204 12.46 -13.54 16.31
C GLY A 204 13.00 -13.37 14.89
N THR A 205 14.12 -12.69 14.79
CA THR A 205 14.85 -12.52 13.53
C THR A 205 15.99 -13.52 13.46
N ARG A 206 15.98 -14.42 12.47
CA ARG A 206 17.16 -15.24 12.15
C ARG A 206 17.93 -14.53 11.04
N PRO A 207 19.26 -14.30 11.20
CA PRO A 207 20.05 -13.75 10.11
C PRO A 207 20.04 -14.72 8.94
N LEU A 208 19.86 -14.20 7.72
CA LEU A 208 19.87 -14.99 6.48
C LEU A 208 21.29 -15.46 6.11
N PHE A 209 22.31 -14.78 6.63
CA PHE A 209 23.71 -15.09 6.43
C PHE A 209 24.43 -15.07 7.79
N TYR A 210 25.26 -16.06 8.04
CA TYR A 210 26.17 -16.15 9.17
C TYR A 210 27.54 -15.64 8.76
#